data_037486313f174e526a3217a6918615be
#
_entry.id   037486313f174e526a3217a6918615be
#
_cell.length_a   1.000
_cell.length_b   1.000
_cell.length_c   1.000
_cell.angle_alpha   90.00
_cell.angle_beta   90.00
_cell.angle_gamma   90.00
#
_symmetry.space_group_name_H-M   'P 1'
#
loop_
_entity.id
_entity.type
_entity.pdbx_description
1 polymer ?
#
loop_
_entity_poly.entity_id
_entity_poly.type
_entity_poly.pdbx_seq_one_letter_code
_entity_poly.pdbx_strand_id
1 'polypeptide(L)'
;MGSQSSGKSSVLENIVGRDFLPRGSGIVTRRPLILQLINIPSERADKPENDEVHIPHTAASVAGQGEWAEFHHLGGRKFTDFRDVKQEIENETARIAGSNKGINRQPISLKIYSPHVLSLTLVDLPGLTKVPIGDQPPDIERQTRTLISEYIAKPNSLILAVSPANVDIVNSEALKLARQVDPMGRRTIGVLTKLDLMDHGTNALDILTGRVYPLRLGFIGTVNRSQQDIQGNKPLEDALKAESEFFKNHPAYRNMADRTGTQFLAKTLNTTLMAHIRDRLPDIKARLNTLMGQTQQELTGYGDAQFSGKEHRGSLILQLMTRFANSFISSIEGTSSEISTKELCGGARIYYIFNSVFGNSLESIDPTINLSASDIRTAIRNSTGPRPSLFVPELAFDLLVKPQIKMLEIPSQRCVELVYEELIKICHKTGSSELSRFPRLQGKLIETVSDLLRERLGPASSYVESLISIQRAYINTNHPNFLGAASAMSQVIQNKQDKEKRT
;
A
#
# COMPACT_ATOMS: atom_id res chain seq x y z
N MET A 1 3.51 -15.21 26.99
CA MET A 1 4.06 -16.39 26.27
C MET A 1 4.82 -17.30 27.23
N GLY A 2 4.95 -18.59 26.92
CA GLY A 2 5.61 -19.61 27.78
C GLY A 2 5.45 -21.00 27.19
N SER A 3 6.22 -21.95 27.71
CA SER A 3 6.07 -23.35 27.32
C SER A 3 4.69 -23.89 27.70
N GLN A 4 4.33 -25.05 27.14
CA GLN A 4 3.12 -25.75 27.54
C GLN A 4 3.19 -26.06 29.05
N SER A 5 2.07 -25.93 29.74
CA SER A 5 1.96 -26.15 31.21
C SER A 5 2.83 -25.25 32.10
N SER A 6 3.36 -24.14 31.59
CA SER A 6 4.11 -23.16 32.38
C SER A 6 3.25 -22.27 33.29
N GLY A 7 1.93 -22.45 33.30
CA GLY A 7 1.01 -21.66 34.13
C GLY A 7 0.50 -20.36 33.52
N LYS A 8 0.64 -20.13 32.19
CA LYS A 8 0.17 -18.91 31.50
C LYS A 8 -1.29 -18.57 31.77
N SER A 9 -2.19 -19.51 31.49
CA SER A 9 -3.63 -19.31 31.67
C SER A 9 -3.99 -19.08 33.14
N SER A 10 -3.32 -19.77 34.07
CA SER A 10 -3.56 -19.57 35.52
C SER A 10 -3.11 -18.15 35.94
N VAL A 11 -2.00 -17.63 35.45
CA VAL A 11 -1.56 -16.24 35.72
C VAL A 11 -2.59 -15.26 35.21
N LEU A 12 -3.16 -15.47 34.01
CA LEU A 12 -4.18 -14.59 33.43
C LEU A 12 -5.49 -14.64 34.24
N GLU A 13 -5.96 -15.81 34.61
CA GLU A 13 -7.14 -15.95 35.44
C GLU A 13 -6.97 -15.30 36.82
N ASN A 14 -5.79 -15.43 37.43
CA ASN A 14 -5.48 -14.74 38.67
C ASN A 14 -5.48 -13.22 38.56
N ILE A 15 -4.99 -12.67 37.43
CA ILE A 15 -5.03 -11.20 37.14
C ILE A 15 -6.48 -10.73 36.98
N VAL A 16 -7.32 -11.52 36.31
CA VAL A 16 -8.74 -11.20 36.09
C VAL A 16 -9.60 -11.44 37.35
N GLY A 17 -9.19 -12.36 38.20
CA GLY A 17 -9.94 -12.77 39.40
C GLY A 17 -11.10 -13.72 39.10
N ARG A 18 -11.15 -14.33 37.92
CA ARG A 18 -12.23 -15.23 37.48
C ARG A 18 -11.68 -16.44 36.70
N ASP A 19 -12.36 -17.59 36.84
CA ASP A 19 -12.11 -18.82 36.09
C ASP A 19 -12.91 -18.75 34.75
N PHE A 20 -12.25 -18.57 33.64
CA PHE A 20 -12.93 -18.47 32.34
C PHE A 20 -12.14 -19.11 31.19
N LEU A 21 -10.91 -19.56 31.43
CA LEU A 21 -10.10 -20.16 30.39
C LEU A 21 -10.32 -21.67 30.31
N PRO A 22 -10.39 -22.24 29.11
CA PRO A 22 -10.44 -23.70 28.93
C PRO A 22 -9.21 -24.37 29.51
N ARG A 23 -9.42 -25.56 30.09
CA ARG A 23 -8.38 -26.41 30.66
C ARG A 23 -8.47 -27.81 30.10
N GLY A 24 -7.35 -28.48 29.90
CA GLY A 24 -7.33 -29.84 29.37
C GLY A 24 -5.93 -30.37 29.17
N SER A 25 -5.83 -31.61 28.69
CA SER A 25 -4.59 -32.24 28.27
C SER A 25 -4.20 -31.78 26.84
N GLY A 26 -2.92 -31.51 26.59
CA GLY A 26 -2.43 -31.05 25.29
C GLY A 26 -2.46 -29.54 25.11
N ILE A 27 -2.46 -29.05 23.84
CA ILE A 27 -2.57 -27.64 23.52
C ILE A 27 -4.03 -27.22 23.65
N VAL A 28 -4.37 -26.56 24.75
CA VAL A 28 -5.71 -26.05 24.99
C VAL A 28 -5.97 -24.73 24.29
N THR A 29 -5.03 -23.78 24.39
CA THR A 29 -5.09 -22.51 23.69
C THR A 29 -4.58 -22.71 22.26
N ARG A 30 -5.50 -22.87 21.28
CA ARG A 30 -5.19 -23.13 19.86
C ARG A 30 -5.32 -21.90 18.98
N ARG A 31 -5.82 -20.80 19.53
CA ARG A 31 -5.98 -19.48 18.89
C ARG A 31 -5.50 -18.40 19.86
N PRO A 32 -4.96 -17.29 19.37
CA PRO A 32 -4.71 -16.14 20.23
C PRO A 32 -6.00 -15.64 20.85
N LEU A 33 -6.01 -15.43 22.16
CA LEU A 33 -7.13 -14.80 22.86
C LEU A 33 -6.72 -13.38 23.26
N ILE A 34 -7.35 -12.38 22.64
CA ILE A 34 -7.19 -10.96 22.99
C ILE A 34 -8.22 -10.64 24.06
N LEU A 35 -7.74 -10.43 25.26
CA LEU A 35 -8.53 -10.14 26.44
C LEU A 35 -8.41 -8.66 26.79
N GLN A 36 -9.48 -7.90 26.64
CA GLN A 36 -9.55 -6.51 27.02
C GLN A 36 -10.28 -6.36 28.34
N LEU A 37 -9.57 -6.00 29.39
CA LEU A 37 -10.12 -5.69 30.69
C LEU A 37 -10.51 -4.22 30.77
N ILE A 38 -11.74 -3.95 31.19
CA ILE A 38 -12.28 -2.59 31.29
C ILE A 38 -12.79 -2.40 32.71
N ASN A 39 -12.16 -1.50 33.44
CA ASN A 39 -12.62 -1.12 34.78
C ASN A 39 -13.87 -0.25 34.67
N ILE A 40 -14.89 -0.62 35.43
CA ILE A 40 -16.12 0.16 35.62
C ILE A 40 -16.12 0.67 37.04
N PRO A 41 -16.12 1.98 37.30
CA PRO A 41 -16.21 2.49 38.66
C PRO A 41 -17.51 2.04 39.31
N SER A 42 -17.44 1.42 40.51
CA SER A 42 -18.63 1.17 41.29
C SER A 42 -19.08 2.46 41.94
N GLU A 43 -20.36 2.82 41.83
CA GLU A 43 -20.97 4.06 42.37
C GLU A 43 -20.98 4.15 43.92
N ARG A 44 -19.94 3.73 44.61
CA ARG A 44 -19.80 3.94 46.06
C ARG A 44 -18.35 4.22 46.41
N ALA A 45 -17.92 5.44 46.19
CA ALA A 45 -16.85 6.05 46.98
C ALA A 45 -16.92 7.57 46.79
N ASP A 46 -17.09 8.26 47.90
CA ASP A 46 -17.13 9.71 48.08
C ASP A 46 -16.02 10.41 47.32
N LYS A 47 -16.40 11.60 46.80
CA LYS A 47 -15.50 12.55 46.14
C LYS A 47 -14.31 12.95 47.03
N PRO A 48 -13.13 13.28 46.45
CA PRO A 48 -12.89 14.67 46.20
C PRO A 48 -12.38 15.01 44.79
N GLU A 49 -12.65 16.26 44.47
CA GLU A 49 -12.41 16.99 43.23
C GLU A 49 -10.97 17.01 42.73
N ASN A 50 -10.89 17.25 41.43
CA ASN A 50 -9.83 17.82 40.61
C ASN A 50 -8.94 16.80 39.85
N ASP A 51 -9.25 16.58 38.58
CA ASP A 51 -8.52 17.06 37.40
C ASP A 51 -9.13 16.48 36.12
N GLU A 52 -9.60 17.41 35.30
CA GLU A 52 -10.25 17.12 34.02
C GLU A 52 -9.30 16.59 32.96
N VAL A 53 -9.57 15.43 32.40
CA VAL A 53 -9.36 15.12 30.99
C VAL A 53 -10.57 14.36 30.47
N HIS A 54 -11.50 15.08 29.89
CA HIS A 54 -12.64 14.52 29.18
C HIS A 54 -12.21 13.85 27.89
N ILE A 55 -12.33 12.54 27.84
CA ILE A 55 -12.46 11.77 26.60
C ILE A 55 -13.92 11.34 26.49
N PRO A 56 -14.65 11.70 25.42
CA PRO A 56 -16.06 11.35 25.29
C PRO A 56 -16.20 9.86 25.01
N HIS A 57 -16.53 9.06 26.02
CA HIS A 57 -17.05 7.72 25.84
C HIS A 57 -18.58 7.80 25.90
N THR A 58 -19.21 7.58 24.76
CA THR A 58 -20.63 7.25 24.66
C THR A 58 -20.86 5.88 25.32
N ALA A 59 -20.99 5.87 26.61
CA ALA A 59 -21.57 4.77 27.38
C ALA A 59 -22.68 5.36 28.24
N ALA A 60 -23.79 5.69 27.57
CA ALA A 60 -25.02 6.00 28.26
C ALA A 60 -25.50 4.78 29.01
N SER A 61 -25.76 4.96 30.32
CA SER A 61 -26.64 4.16 31.19
C SER A 61 -26.31 2.69 31.38
N VAL A 62 -25.30 2.36 32.22
CA VAL A 62 -25.27 1.08 32.91
C VAL A 62 -24.90 1.28 34.42
N ALA A 63 -25.70 2.10 35.10
CA ALA A 63 -25.70 2.12 36.56
C ALA A 63 -26.41 0.85 37.05
N GLY A 64 -25.69 0.00 37.78
CA GLY A 64 -26.29 -1.14 38.53
C GLY A 64 -26.14 -2.54 37.94
N GLN A 65 -25.32 -2.79 36.93
CA GLN A 65 -25.02 -4.13 36.43
C GLN A 65 -23.69 -4.63 36.97
N GLY A 66 -23.70 -5.88 37.51
CA GLY A 66 -22.51 -6.61 37.93
C GLY A 66 -21.51 -6.84 36.79
N GLU A 67 -20.51 -7.69 37.03
CA GLU A 67 -19.50 -8.03 36.04
C GLU A 67 -20.11 -8.75 34.82
N TRP A 68 -19.64 -8.44 33.63
CA TRP A 68 -20.04 -9.13 32.38
C TRP A 68 -18.91 -9.20 31.37
N ALA A 69 -19.06 -10.10 30.42
CA ALA A 69 -18.15 -10.25 29.31
C ALA A 69 -18.87 -10.17 27.96
N GLU A 70 -18.16 -9.74 26.91
CA GLU A 70 -18.66 -9.61 25.54
C GLU A 70 -17.65 -10.17 24.55
N PHE A 71 -18.13 -10.98 23.59
CA PHE A 71 -17.33 -11.42 22.46
C PHE A 71 -17.58 -10.54 21.25
N HIS A 72 -16.51 -10.20 20.53
CA HIS A 72 -16.63 -9.37 19.33
C HIS A 72 -17.47 -10.04 18.22
N HIS A 73 -17.39 -11.36 18.07
CA HIS A 73 -18.11 -12.11 17.02
C HIS A 73 -19.59 -12.33 17.33
N LEU A 74 -20.06 -12.07 18.53
CA LEU A 74 -21.47 -12.25 18.93
C LEU A 74 -22.26 -10.95 19.06
N GLY A 75 -21.72 -9.84 18.52
CA GLY A 75 -22.49 -8.61 18.30
C GLY A 75 -23.24 -8.04 19.51
N GLY A 76 -22.60 -7.90 20.67
CA GLY A 76 -23.18 -7.24 21.85
C GLY A 76 -23.94 -8.15 22.82
N ARG A 77 -23.88 -9.48 22.66
CA ARG A 77 -24.39 -10.43 23.67
C ARG A 77 -23.54 -10.35 24.92
N LYS A 78 -24.17 -10.08 26.07
CA LYS A 78 -23.54 -10.01 27.38
C LYS A 78 -23.58 -11.39 28.06
N PHE A 79 -22.45 -11.78 28.60
CA PHE A 79 -22.28 -12.99 29.39
C PHE A 79 -22.02 -12.60 30.84
N THR A 80 -22.92 -13.00 31.76
CA THR A 80 -22.81 -12.72 33.19
C THR A 80 -22.23 -13.93 33.94
N ASP A 81 -22.34 -15.15 33.38
CA ASP A 81 -21.70 -16.34 33.92
C ASP A 81 -20.40 -16.62 33.13
N PHE A 82 -19.29 -16.70 33.87
CA PHE A 82 -17.98 -17.01 33.31
C PHE A 82 -17.82 -18.47 32.85
N ARG A 83 -18.72 -19.35 33.23
CA ARG A 83 -18.82 -20.72 32.69
C ARG A 83 -19.28 -20.68 31.24
N ASP A 84 -20.25 -19.83 30.93
CA ASP A 84 -20.71 -19.64 29.55
C ASP A 84 -19.61 -19.00 28.68
N VAL A 85 -18.82 -18.08 29.24
CA VAL A 85 -17.64 -17.50 28.57
C VAL A 85 -16.64 -18.62 28.24
N LYS A 86 -16.35 -19.50 29.14
CA LYS A 86 -15.45 -20.64 28.92
C LYS A 86 -15.96 -21.54 27.79
N GLN A 87 -17.26 -21.91 27.84
CA GLN A 87 -17.88 -22.74 26.81
C GLN A 87 -17.84 -22.08 25.44
N GLU A 88 -18.06 -20.76 25.36
CA GLU A 88 -18.02 -20.05 24.12
C GLU A 88 -16.58 -19.99 23.52
N ILE A 89 -15.55 -19.84 24.35
CA ILE A 89 -14.16 -19.93 23.89
C ILE A 89 -13.87 -21.33 23.31
N GLU A 90 -14.39 -22.40 23.94
CA GLU A 90 -14.25 -23.76 23.41
C GLU A 90 -14.99 -23.96 22.11
N ASN A 91 -16.24 -23.51 22.01
CA ASN A 91 -17.09 -23.59 20.81
C ASN A 91 -16.46 -22.82 19.63
N GLU A 92 -16.05 -21.59 19.85
CA GLU A 92 -15.46 -20.73 18.80
C GLU A 92 -14.09 -21.26 18.40
N THR A 93 -13.32 -21.82 19.29
CA THR A 93 -12.06 -22.49 18.98
C THR A 93 -12.30 -23.72 18.11
N ALA A 94 -13.29 -24.57 18.46
CA ALA A 94 -13.63 -25.74 17.68
C ALA A 94 -14.19 -25.41 16.32
N ARG A 95 -14.99 -24.34 16.21
CA ARG A 95 -15.60 -23.88 14.97
C ARG A 95 -14.56 -23.48 13.92
N ILE A 96 -13.50 -22.77 14.33
CA ILE A 96 -12.52 -22.20 13.37
C ILE A 96 -11.24 -23.04 13.28
N ALA A 97 -10.74 -23.58 14.40
CA ALA A 97 -9.54 -24.41 14.41
C ALA A 97 -9.81 -25.87 14.03
N GLY A 98 -11.08 -26.26 13.89
CA GLY A 98 -11.49 -27.59 13.50
C GLY A 98 -11.20 -28.67 14.56
N SER A 99 -11.52 -29.92 14.22
CA SER A 99 -11.26 -31.11 15.06
C SER A 99 -9.75 -31.51 15.05
N ASN A 100 -9.02 -31.14 14.01
CA ASN A 100 -7.59 -31.39 13.84
C ASN A 100 -6.80 -30.49 14.79
N LYS A 101 -6.30 -30.91 15.88
CA LYS A 101 -5.55 -30.21 16.94
C LYS A 101 -4.51 -29.17 16.49
N GLY A 102 -4.71 -28.53 15.33
CA GLY A 102 -3.90 -27.48 14.73
C GLY A 102 -4.12 -26.10 15.36
N ILE A 103 -3.26 -25.14 15.03
CA ILE A 103 -3.30 -23.75 15.49
C ILE A 103 -3.89 -22.85 14.38
N ASN A 104 -4.71 -21.89 14.78
CA ASN A 104 -5.24 -20.88 13.86
C ASN A 104 -4.76 -19.49 14.26
N ARG A 105 -4.46 -18.63 13.26
CA ARG A 105 -3.95 -17.26 13.47
C ARG A 105 -5.05 -16.27 13.84
N GLN A 106 -6.30 -16.55 13.52
CA GLN A 106 -7.41 -15.64 13.78
C GLN A 106 -7.67 -15.54 15.29
N PRO A 107 -7.58 -14.36 15.92
CA PRO A 107 -7.76 -14.21 17.35
C PRO A 107 -9.22 -14.30 17.75
N ILE A 108 -9.47 -14.70 19.01
CA ILE A 108 -10.74 -14.50 19.70
C ILE A 108 -10.62 -13.18 20.46
N SER A 109 -11.55 -12.26 20.30
CA SER A 109 -11.58 -10.99 21.03
C SER A 109 -12.67 -11.03 22.10
N LEU A 110 -12.25 -10.93 23.35
CA LEU A 110 -13.10 -10.97 24.56
C LEU A 110 -12.90 -9.69 25.36
N LYS A 111 -13.97 -9.00 25.72
CA LYS A 111 -13.98 -7.86 26.62
C LYS A 111 -14.58 -8.28 27.95
N ILE A 112 -13.92 -7.97 29.05
CA ILE A 112 -14.44 -8.20 30.40
C ILE A 112 -14.58 -6.85 31.09
N TYR A 113 -15.77 -6.59 31.56
CA TYR A 113 -16.15 -5.40 32.31
C TYR A 113 -16.32 -5.76 33.79
N SER A 114 -15.51 -5.18 34.65
CA SER A 114 -15.53 -5.44 36.08
C SER A 114 -15.00 -4.25 36.90
N PRO A 115 -15.53 -3.98 38.09
CA PRO A 115 -14.96 -2.95 38.96
C PRO A 115 -13.65 -3.42 39.65
N HIS A 116 -13.32 -4.70 39.58
CA HIS A 116 -12.19 -5.30 40.30
C HIS A 116 -10.96 -5.50 39.39
N VAL A 117 -11.08 -5.24 38.07
CA VAL A 117 -9.97 -5.38 37.11
C VAL A 117 -9.31 -4.07 36.81
N LEU A 118 -8.03 -4.08 36.47
CA LEU A 118 -7.33 -2.92 35.93
C LEU A 118 -7.59 -2.81 34.39
N SER A 119 -7.71 -1.60 33.87
CA SER A 119 -7.82 -1.41 32.41
C SER A 119 -6.54 -1.84 31.72
N LEU A 120 -6.57 -3.00 31.06
CA LEU A 120 -5.41 -3.66 30.51
C LEU A 120 -5.83 -4.59 29.37
N THR A 121 -5.07 -4.60 28.28
CA THR A 121 -5.25 -5.59 27.20
C THR A 121 -4.16 -6.65 27.29
N LEU A 122 -4.59 -7.90 27.46
CA LEU A 122 -3.72 -9.07 27.53
C LEU A 122 -3.94 -9.95 26.30
N VAL A 123 -2.89 -10.65 25.86
CA VAL A 123 -3.01 -11.62 24.77
C VAL A 123 -2.49 -12.96 25.25
N ASP A 124 -3.40 -13.95 25.38
CA ASP A 124 -3.00 -15.32 25.61
C ASP A 124 -2.62 -15.99 24.28
N LEU A 125 -1.44 -16.59 24.27
CA LEU A 125 -0.86 -17.22 23.08
C LEU A 125 -0.70 -18.72 23.34
N PRO A 126 -0.79 -19.55 22.27
CA PRO A 126 -0.52 -20.99 22.39
C PRO A 126 0.79 -21.28 23.10
N GLY A 127 0.84 -22.37 23.86
CA GLY A 127 2.06 -22.80 24.53
C GLY A 127 3.11 -23.27 23.55
N LEU A 128 4.38 -22.88 23.79
CA LEU A 128 5.53 -23.39 23.05
C LEU A 128 5.64 -24.90 23.28
N THR A 129 5.53 -25.67 22.22
CA THR A 129 5.67 -27.13 22.15
C THR A 129 6.90 -27.47 21.32
N LYS A 130 7.65 -28.49 21.71
CA LYS A 130 8.80 -29.00 20.95
C LYS A 130 8.47 -30.24 20.12
N VAL A 131 7.51 -31.01 20.57
CA VAL A 131 7.14 -32.30 19.98
C VAL A 131 5.64 -32.33 19.71
N PRO A 132 5.18 -32.71 18.51
CA PRO A 132 3.77 -32.90 18.23
C PRO A 132 3.24 -34.10 19.04
N ILE A 133 2.03 -33.97 19.59
CA ILE A 133 1.38 -35.01 20.40
C ILE A 133 0.07 -35.45 19.73
N GLY A 134 -0.06 -36.71 19.41
CA GLY A 134 -1.25 -37.30 18.77
C GLY A 134 -1.46 -36.76 17.37
N ASP A 135 -2.67 -36.34 17.02
CA ASP A 135 -3.07 -35.85 15.68
C ASP A 135 -2.59 -34.43 15.33
N GLN A 136 -1.58 -33.89 16.01
CA GLN A 136 -1.04 -32.56 15.74
C GLN A 136 -0.20 -32.56 14.48
N PRO A 137 -0.24 -31.47 13.69
CA PRO A 137 0.63 -31.33 12.53
C PRO A 137 2.11 -31.45 12.88
N PRO A 138 2.94 -32.10 12.07
CA PRO A 138 4.37 -32.28 12.36
C PRO A 138 5.13 -30.94 12.46
N ASP A 139 4.62 -29.86 11.89
CA ASP A 139 5.20 -28.52 11.90
C ASP A 139 4.62 -27.60 13.01
N ILE A 140 3.92 -28.16 14.00
CA ILE A 140 3.23 -27.41 15.08
C ILE A 140 4.18 -26.48 15.84
N GLU A 141 5.43 -26.89 16.06
CA GLU A 141 6.45 -26.05 16.70
C GLU A 141 6.70 -24.77 15.89
N ARG A 142 6.91 -24.93 14.59
CA ARG A 142 7.16 -23.80 13.70
C ARG A 142 5.95 -22.86 13.62
N GLN A 143 4.74 -23.42 13.51
CA GLN A 143 3.50 -22.63 13.47
C GLN A 143 3.32 -21.83 14.77
N THR A 144 3.50 -22.46 15.93
CA THR A 144 3.40 -21.82 17.25
C THR A 144 4.43 -20.70 17.40
N ARG A 145 5.70 -20.99 17.05
CA ARG A 145 6.80 -20.02 17.14
C ARG A 145 6.57 -18.81 16.23
N THR A 146 6.12 -19.04 15.00
CA THR A 146 5.80 -17.96 14.05
C THR A 146 4.67 -17.09 14.58
N LEU A 147 3.57 -17.70 15.05
CA LEU A 147 2.42 -17.00 15.61
C LEU A 147 2.82 -16.14 16.82
N ILE A 148 3.58 -16.70 17.76
CA ILE A 148 4.06 -15.96 18.93
C ILE A 148 4.94 -14.78 18.48
N SER A 149 5.85 -15.01 17.55
CA SER A 149 6.76 -13.97 17.02
C SER A 149 6.00 -12.81 16.39
N GLU A 150 4.91 -13.04 15.66
CA GLU A 150 4.05 -12.00 15.09
C GLU A 150 3.50 -11.02 16.14
N TYR A 151 3.19 -11.52 17.35
CA TYR A 151 2.68 -10.69 18.44
C TYR A 151 3.80 -9.97 19.20
N ILE A 152 4.88 -10.68 19.55
CA ILE A 152 5.95 -10.14 20.37
C ILE A 152 6.92 -9.24 19.60
N ALA A 153 7.00 -9.36 18.27
CA ALA A 153 7.82 -8.48 17.41
C ALA A 153 7.32 -7.03 17.39
N LYS A 154 6.04 -6.81 17.70
CA LYS A 154 5.45 -5.46 17.72
C LYS A 154 6.12 -4.61 18.80
N PRO A 155 6.73 -3.45 18.45
CA PRO A 155 7.49 -2.64 19.42
C PRO A 155 6.62 -2.06 20.54
N ASN A 156 5.31 -1.94 20.31
CA ASN A 156 4.34 -1.40 21.27
C ASN A 156 3.76 -2.46 22.21
N SER A 157 4.24 -3.71 22.17
CA SER A 157 3.77 -4.80 23.03
C SER A 157 4.76 -5.06 24.15
N LEU A 158 4.29 -5.13 25.39
CA LEU A 158 5.05 -5.69 26.51
C LEU A 158 5.05 -7.22 26.44
N ILE A 159 6.16 -7.83 26.79
CA ILE A 159 6.35 -9.27 26.74
C ILE A 159 6.30 -9.83 28.16
N LEU A 160 5.36 -10.73 28.41
CA LEU A 160 5.28 -11.49 29.64
C LEU A 160 5.86 -12.88 29.39
N ALA A 161 7.08 -13.13 29.86
CA ALA A 161 7.79 -14.39 29.70
C ALA A 161 7.54 -15.29 30.92
N VAL A 162 6.60 -16.25 30.77
CA VAL A 162 6.20 -17.13 31.84
C VAL A 162 7.01 -18.42 31.83
N SER A 163 7.73 -18.69 32.93
CA SER A 163 8.61 -19.85 33.08
C SER A 163 8.34 -20.52 34.43
N PRO A 164 8.27 -21.85 34.51
CA PRO A 164 8.16 -22.55 35.78
C PRO A 164 9.49 -22.52 36.55
N ALA A 165 9.46 -22.30 37.86
CA ALA A 165 10.66 -22.18 38.70
C ALA A 165 11.36 -23.52 38.98
N ASN A 166 10.59 -24.64 38.90
CA ASN A 166 11.11 -25.98 39.07
C ASN A 166 11.88 -26.56 37.86
N VAL A 167 12.14 -25.71 36.84
CA VAL A 167 12.94 -26.05 35.66
C VAL A 167 14.01 -24.98 35.49
N ASP A 168 15.21 -25.38 35.07
CA ASP A 168 16.31 -24.46 34.88
C ASP A 168 15.91 -23.34 33.89
N ILE A 169 16.07 -22.11 34.35
CA ILE A 169 15.70 -20.89 33.61
C ILE A 169 16.44 -20.75 32.28
N VAL A 170 17.65 -21.29 32.14
CA VAL A 170 18.45 -21.29 30.92
C VAL A 170 17.72 -22.04 29.78
N ASN A 171 16.90 -23.01 30.13
CA ASN A 171 16.11 -23.78 29.17
C ASN A 171 14.76 -23.14 28.81
N SER A 172 14.47 -21.94 29.35
CA SER A 172 13.21 -21.26 29.06
C SER A 172 13.14 -20.79 27.60
N GLU A 173 12.30 -21.45 26.81
CA GLU A 173 12.02 -21.05 25.40
C GLU A 173 11.35 -19.67 25.35
N ALA A 174 10.59 -19.28 26.38
CA ALA A 174 9.98 -17.97 26.46
C ALA A 174 11.05 -16.87 26.52
N LEU A 175 12.06 -17.02 27.36
CA LEU A 175 13.15 -16.06 27.49
C LEU A 175 14.04 -16.04 26.25
N LYS A 176 14.27 -17.20 25.61
CA LYS A 176 15.03 -17.28 24.35
C LYS A 176 14.34 -16.51 23.24
N LEU A 177 13.02 -16.68 23.07
CA LEU A 177 12.23 -15.92 22.09
C LEU A 177 12.15 -14.44 22.43
N ALA A 178 11.97 -14.08 23.71
CA ALA A 178 11.97 -12.70 24.15
C ALA A 178 13.27 -11.98 23.77
N ARG A 179 14.42 -12.63 24.01
CA ARG A 179 15.75 -12.08 23.71
C ARG A 179 15.98 -11.82 22.22
N GLN A 180 15.35 -12.60 21.31
CA GLN A 180 15.45 -12.38 19.88
C GLN A 180 14.81 -11.07 19.45
N VAL A 181 13.69 -10.65 20.06
CA VAL A 181 12.93 -9.45 19.70
C VAL A 181 13.15 -8.28 20.65
N ASP A 182 13.69 -8.53 21.82
CA ASP A 182 14.03 -7.54 22.88
C ASP A 182 15.37 -7.90 23.51
N PRO A 183 16.50 -7.75 22.79
CA PRO A 183 17.83 -8.13 23.30
C PRO A 183 18.25 -7.41 24.57
N MET A 184 17.73 -6.19 24.77
CA MET A 184 18.03 -5.35 25.94
C MET A 184 17.08 -5.56 27.11
N GLY A 185 16.04 -6.41 26.95
CA GLY A 185 15.05 -6.68 28.01
C GLY A 185 14.25 -5.45 28.45
N ARG A 186 14.05 -4.44 27.56
CA ARG A 186 13.42 -3.16 27.94
C ARG A 186 11.90 -3.27 28.10
N ARG A 187 11.27 -4.25 27.45
CA ARG A 187 9.84 -4.46 27.43
C ARG A 187 9.44 -5.91 27.82
N THR A 188 10.38 -6.64 28.40
CA THR A 188 10.18 -8.03 28.86
C THR A 188 10.13 -8.09 30.37
N ILE A 189 9.06 -8.67 30.90
CA ILE A 189 8.88 -9.02 32.31
C ILE A 189 8.94 -10.54 32.43
N GLY A 190 9.81 -11.06 33.29
CA GLY A 190 9.87 -12.46 33.62
C GLY A 190 8.82 -12.80 34.68
N VAL A 191 8.04 -13.87 34.48
CA VAL A 191 7.13 -14.40 35.52
C VAL A 191 7.55 -15.81 35.85
N LEU A 192 7.88 -16.04 37.11
CA LEU A 192 8.21 -17.34 37.65
C LEU A 192 6.97 -17.95 38.35
N THR A 193 6.52 -19.08 37.82
CA THR A 193 5.39 -19.83 38.38
C THR A 193 5.91 -21.08 39.11
N LYS A 194 5.06 -21.74 39.88
CA LYS A 194 5.35 -23.02 40.54
C LYS A 194 6.52 -22.95 41.53
N LEU A 195 6.67 -21.82 42.24
CA LEU A 195 7.68 -21.65 43.28
C LEU A 195 7.44 -22.61 44.47
N ASP A 196 6.22 -22.98 44.66
CA ASP A 196 5.75 -23.98 45.66
C ASP A 196 6.17 -25.42 45.34
N LEU A 197 6.55 -25.69 44.10
CA LEU A 197 6.98 -27.01 43.63
C LEU A 197 8.49 -27.17 43.52
N MET A 198 9.25 -26.24 44.10
CA MET A 198 10.73 -26.35 44.13
C MET A 198 11.16 -27.36 45.21
N ASP A 199 12.25 -28.06 44.98
CA ASP A 199 12.80 -29.04 45.92
C ASP A 199 13.24 -28.36 47.22
N HIS A 200 13.10 -29.10 48.33
CA HIS A 200 13.54 -28.63 49.64
C HIS A 200 15.03 -28.25 49.63
N GLY A 201 15.33 -27.00 50.04
CA GLY A 201 16.71 -26.45 50.03
C GLY A 201 17.08 -25.70 48.78
N THR A 202 16.26 -25.72 47.72
CA THR A 202 16.44 -24.87 46.54
C THR A 202 15.50 -23.68 46.59
N ASN A 203 15.93 -22.56 46.00
CA ASN A 203 15.09 -21.37 45.88
C ASN A 203 15.38 -20.62 44.60
N ALA A 204 14.45 -19.78 44.14
CA ALA A 204 14.56 -18.98 42.95
C ALA A 204 15.06 -17.52 43.21
N LEU A 205 15.66 -17.26 44.38
CA LEU A 205 16.03 -15.92 44.80
C LEU A 205 16.99 -15.25 43.83
N ASP A 206 18.00 -15.97 43.34
CA ASP A 206 19.00 -15.43 42.37
C ASP A 206 18.37 -15.12 41.02
N ILE A 207 17.31 -15.82 40.61
CA ILE A 207 16.57 -15.52 39.40
C ILE A 207 15.68 -14.30 39.63
N LEU A 208 14.94 -14.25 40.73
CA LEU A 208 14.07 -13.11 41.08
C LEU A 208 14.84 -11.81 41.27
N THR A 209 16.07 -11.86 41.77
CA THR A 209 16.97 -10.71 41.93
C THR A 209 17.68 -10.32 40.60
N GLY A 210 17.52 -11.11 39.54
CA GLY A 210 18.15 -10.86 38.25
C GLY A 210 19.63 -11.20 38.17
N ARG A 211 20.19 -11.95 39.16
CA ARG A 211 21.62 -12.33 39.17
C ARG A 211 21.94 -13.36 38.10
N VAL A 212 21.04 -14.31 37.86
CA VAL A 212 21.24 -15.37 36.84
C VAL A 212 20.91 -14.88 35.45
N TYR A 213 19.83 -14.12 35.31
CA TYR A 213 19.38 -13.59 34.01
C TYR A 213 18.88 -12.16 34.18
N PRO A 214 19.64 -11.13 33.76
CA PRO A 214 19.25 -9.75 33.96
C PRO A 214 18.17 -9.32 32.99
N LEU A 215 17.02 -8.90 33.49
CA LEU A 215 15.96 -8.21 32.76
C LEU A 215 15.80 -6.81 33.35
N ARG A 216 15.62 -5.79 32.49
CA ARG A 216 15.44 -4.41 32.96
C ARG A 216 14.18 -4.25 33.81
N LEU A 217 13.11 -4.95 33.45
CA LEU A 217 11.84 -4.95 34.20
C LEU A 217 11.77 -6.02 35.29
N GLY A 218 12.81 -6.85 35.40
CA GLY A 218 12.97 -7.85 36.45
C GLY A 218 12.08 -9.10 36.29
N PHE A 219 12.07 -9.90 37.39
CA PHE A 219 11.25 -11.11 37.51
C PHE A 219 10.27 -10.94 38.65
N ILE A 220 9.07 -11.50 38.47
CA ILE A 220 8.03 -11.55 39.50
C ILE A 220 7.62 -13.01 39.72
N GLY A 221 7.67 -13.45 40.96
CA GLY A 221 7.23 -14.79 41.33
C GLY A 221 5.74 -14.83 41.59
N THR A 222 5.07 -15.89 41.15
CA THR A 222 3.65 -16.14 41.40
C THR A 222 3.41 -17.60 41.80
N VAL A 223 2.45 -17.84 42.69
CA VAL A 223 2.01 -19.18 43.11
C VAL A 223 0.55 -19.34 42.71
N ASN A 224 0.30 -20.22 41.75
CA ASN A 224 -1.04 -20.48 41.24
C ASN A 224 -1.64 -21.71 41.92
N ARG A 225 -2.97 -21.89 41.81
CA ARG A 225 -3.66 -23.10 42.31
C ARG A 225 -3.01 -24.37 41.76
N SER A 226 -2.88 -25.36 42.62
CA SER A 226 -2.48 -26.72 42.24
C SER A 226 -3.56 -27.40 41.40
N GLN A 227 -3.22 -28.50 40.73
CA GLN A 227 -4.21 -29.29 40.00
C GLN A 227 -5.28 -29.86 40.96
N GLN A 228 -4.90 -30.15 42.19
CA GLN A 228 -5.78 -30.66 43.24
C GLN A 228 -6.74 -29.56 43.74
N ASP A 229 -6.27 -28.32 43.92
CA ASP A 229 -7.12 -27.17 44.26
C ASP A 229 -8.16 -26.88 43.17
N ILE A 230 -7.78 -27.08 41.90
CA ILE A 230 -8.68 -26.88 40.77
C ILE A 230 -9.77 -27.95 40.72
N GLN A 231 -9.41 -29.20 40.93
CA GLN A 231 -10.37 -30.31 41.00
C GLN A 231 -11.31 -30.17 42.23
N GLY A 232 -10.80 -29.62 43.32
CA GLY A 232 -11.55 -29.32 44.53
C GLY A 232 -12.38 -28.04 44.45
N ASN A 233 -12.42 -27.33 43.29
CA ASN A 233 -13.13 -26.05 43.09
C ASN A 233 -12.78 -24.98 44.14
N LYS A 234 -11.51 -24.92 44.60
CA LYS A 234 -11.05 -23.90 45.55
C LYS A 234 -11.27 -22.49 44.98
N PRO A 235 -11.96 -21.59 45.72
CA PRO A 235 -12.18 -20.21 45.28
C PRO A 235 -10.87 -19.49 44.95
N LEU A 236 -10.90 -18.61 43.96
CA LEU A 236 -9.71 -17.90 43.53
C LEU A 236 -9.21 -16.91 44.58
N GLU A 237 -10.13 -16.32 45.37
CA GLU A 237 -9.80 -15.41 46.47
C GLU A 237 -8.98 -16.12 47.56
N ASP A 238 -9.34 -17.38 47.90
CA ASP A 238 -8.60 -18.16 48.87
C ASP A 238 -7.24 -18.60 48.32
N ALA A 239 -7.13 -18.79 47.02
CA ALA A 239 -5.85 -19.05 46.37
C ALA A 239 -4.92 -17.85 46.42
N LEU A 240 -5.42 -16.62 46.21
CA LEU A 240 -4.65 -15.38 46.33
C LEU A 240 -4.20 -15.09 47.76
N LYS A 241 -5.03 -15.42 48.74
CA LYS A 241 -4.63 -15.36 50.17
C LYS A 241 -3.50 -16.36 50.47
N ALA A 242 -3.67 -17.61 50.03
CA ALA A 242 -2.63 -18.63 50.18
C ALA A 242 -1.32 -18.27 49.49
N GLU A 243 -1.35 -17.63 48.28
CA GLU A 243 -0.18 -17.08 47.62
C GLU A 243 0.53 -16.03 48.48
N SER A 244 -0.22 -15.08 49.04
CA SER A 244 0.32 -14.03 49.92
C SER A 244 0.96 -14.62 51.19
N GLU A 245 0.29 -15.62 51.82
CA GLU A 245 0.82 -16.33 53.00
C GLU A 245 2.10 -17.13 52.68
N PHE A 246 2.14 -17.78 51.51
CA PHE A 246 3.34 -18.49 51.06
C PHE A 246 4.54 -17.56 51.00
N PHE A 247 4.43 -16.37 50.33
CA PHE A 247 5.54 -15.44 50.23
C PHE A 247 5.95 -14.84 51.59
N LYS A 248 5.02 -14.59 52.48
CA LYS A 248 5.29 -14.08 53.84
C LYS A 248 6.00 -15.08 54.74
N ASN A 249 5.63 -16.36 54.66
CA ASN A 249 6.10 -17.39 55.53
C ASN A 249 7.35 -18.11 55.06
N HIS A 250 7.63 -18.07 53.72
CA HIS A 250 8.77 -18.79 53.16
C HIS A 250 10.09 -18.08 53.50
N PRO A 251 11.09 -18.74 54.08
CA PRO A 251 12.34 -18.13 54.58
C PRO A 251 13.10 -17.37 53.48
N ALA A 252 13.14 -17.93 52.26
CA ALA A 252 13.89 -17.32 51.16
C ALA A 252 13.18 -16.09 50.54
N TYR A 253 11.83 -16.05 50.55
CA TYR A 253 11.04 -15.03 49.83
C TYR A 253 10.46 -13.93 50.73
N ARG A 254 10.49 -14.10 52.04
CA ARG A 254 9.94 -13.17 53.03
C ARG A 254 10.39 -11.73 52.85
N ASN A 255 11.68 -11.52 52.52
CA ASN A 255 12.23 -10.18 52.27
C ASN A 255 11.78 -9.55 50.94
N MET A 256 11.15 -10.32 50.08
CA MET A 256 10.64 -9.88 48.77
C MET A 256 9.11 -10.03 48.65
N ALA A 257 8.42 -10.33 49.76
CA ALA A 257 6.98 -10.58 49.75
C ALA A 257 6.18 -9.41 49.09
N ASP A 258 6.60 -8.18 49.33
CA ASP A 258 5.96 -7.00 48.76
C ASP A 258 6.22 -6.81 47.24
N ARG A 259 7.18 -7.56 46.67
CA ARG A 259 7.57 -7.50 45.22
C ARG A 259 7.26 -8.81 44.48
N THR A 260 6.43 -9.66 45.07
CA THR A 260 6.02 -10.94 44.52
C THR A 260 4.51 -11.08 44.61
N GLY A 261 3.97 -12.08 43.93
CA GLY A 261 2.54 -12.40 43.90
C GLY A 261 1.78 -11.72 42.77
N THR A 262 0.61 -12.23 42.50
CA THR A 262 -0.26 -11.83 41.40
C THR A 262 -0.71 -10.39 41.51
N GLN A 263 -0.97 -9.85 42.71
CA GLN A 263 -1.38 -8.46 42.91
C GLN A 263 -0.26 -7.47 42.52
N PHE A 264 0.98 -7.81 42.92
CA PHE A 264 2.15 -7.00 42.54
C PHE A 264 2.39 -7.09 41.05
N LEU A 265 2.23 -8.27 40.42
CA LEU A 265 2.33 -8.45 38.97
C LEU A 265 1.32 -7.57 38.23
N ALA A 266 0.05 -7.60 38.61
CA ALA A 266 -1.00 -6.79 37.97
C ALA A 266 -0.71 -5.27 38.04
N LYS A 267 -0.30 -4.80 39.25
CA LYS A 267 0.07 -3.40 39.47
C LYS A 267 1.30 -3.00 38.60
N THR A 268 2.33 -3.87 38.59
CA THR A 268 3.55 -3.62 37.81
C THR A 268 3.26 -3.60 36.31
N LEU A 269 2.42 -4.51 35.81
CA LEU A 269 1.98 -4.54 34.40
C LEU A 269 1.29 -3.24 34.01
N ASN A 270 0.35 -2.76 34.83
CA ASN A 270 -0.38 -1.51 34.56
C ASN A 270 0.57 -0.31 34.54
N THR A 271 1.42 -0.18 35.57
CA THR A 271 2.38 0.92 35.67
C THR A 271 3.37 0.91 34.51
N THR A 272 3.92 -0.27 34.17
CA THR A 272 4.89 -0.42 33.07
C THR A 272 4.22 -0.17 31.73
N LEU A 273 2.98 -0.61 31.53
CA LEU A 273 2.23 -0.34 30.30
C LEU A 273 1.97 1.16 30.12
N MET A 274 1.55 1.85 31.18
CA MET A 274 1.32 3.29 31.15
C MET A 274 2.60 4.08 30.87
N ALA A 275 3.72 3.68 31.47
CA ALA A 275 5.02 4.28 31.15
C ALA A 275 5.40 4.04 29.68
N HIS A 276 5.25 2.80 29.20
CA HIS A 276 5.54 2.45 27.81
C HIS A 276 4.66 3.21 26.80
N ILE A 277 3.37 3.39 27.10
CA ILE A 277 2.47 4.21 26.29
C ILE A 277 2.95 5.67 26.25
N ARG A 278 3.29 6.25 27.41
CA ARG A 278 3.81 7.63 27.49
C ARG A 278 5.07 7.82 26.64
N ASP A 279 5.98 6.85 26.71
CA ASP A 279 7.24 6.91 25.94
C ASP A 279 7.00 6.79 24.42
N ARG A 280 5.97 6.03 23.99
CA ARG A 280 5.66 5.81 22.58
C ARG A 280 4.67 6.80 21.96
N LEU A 281 3.92 7.50 22.79
CA LEU A 281 2.90 8.45 22.34
C LEU A 281 3.45 9.57 21.44
N PRO A 282 4.64 10.17 21.72
CA PRO A 282 5.24 11.17 20.84
C PRO A 282 5.53 10.63 19.43
N ASP A 283 6.07 9.42 19.33
CA ASP A 283 6.40 8.77 18.07
C ASP A 283 5.13 8.50 17.24
N ILE A 284 4.08 8.02 17.90
CA ILE A 284 2.77 7.78 17.28
C ILE A 284 2.15 9.09 16.79
N LYS A 285 2.21 10.14 17.61
CA LYS A 285 1.72 11.49 17.25
C LYS A 285 2.50 12.07 16.06
N ALA A 286 3.82 11.95 16.05
CA ALA A 286 4.65 12.41 14.94
C ALA A 286 4.30 11.68 13.64
N ARG A 287 4.15 10.35 13.70
CA ARG A 287 3.76 9.54 12.53
C ARG A 287 2.36 9.89 12.03
N LEU A 288 1.41 10.11 12.95
CA LEU A 288 0.04 10.53 12.61
C LEU A 288 0.03 11.89 11.91
N ASN A 289 0.79 12.86 12.43
CA ASN A 289 0.92 14.19 11.83
C ASN A 289 1.54 14.11 10.43
N THR A 290 2.56 13.26 10.24
CA THR A 290 3.17 13.04 8.91
C THR A 290 2.16 12.45 7.93
N LEU A 291 1.42 11.41 8.34
CA LEU A 291 0.37 10.81 7.49
C LEU A 291 -0.75 11.80 7.19
N MET A 292 -1.17 12.59 8.18
CA MET A 292 -2.18 13.64 8.00
C MET A 292 -1.70 14.68 6.99
N GLY A 293 -0.44 15.13 7.11
CA GLY A 293 0.18 16.06 6.16
C GLY A 293 0.24 15.49 4.73
N GLN A 294 0.66 14.23 4.58
CA GLN A 294 0.68 13.55 3.30
C GLN A 294 -0.72 13.44 2.68
N THR A 295 -1.70 12.98 3.45
CA THR A 295 -3.09 12.85 2.98
C THR A 295 -3.69 14.21 2.63
N GLN A 296 -3.38 15.24 3.42
CA GLN A 296 -3.82 16.61 3.13
C GLN A 296 -3.17 17.14 1.84
N GLN A 297 -1.90 16.81 1.62
CA GLN A 297 -1.19 17.20 0.40
C GLN A 297 -1.74 16.46 -0.83
N GLU A 298 -2.03 15.16 -0.70
CA GLU A 298 -2.74 14.39 -1.73
C GLU A 298 -4.12 14.98 -2.02
N LEU A 299 -4.88 15.33 -0.97
CA LEU A 299 -6.21 15.94 -1.11
C LEU A 299 -6.14 17.29 -1.83
N THR A 300 -5.15 18.13 -1.51
CA THR A 300 -4.93 19.41 -2.20
C THR A 300 -4.51 19.19 -3.66
N GLY A 301 -3.73 18.15 -3.95
CA GLY A 301 -3.39 17.74 -5.30
C GLY A 301 -4.59 17.33 -6.17
N TYR A 302 -5.67 16.90 -5.54
CA TYR A 302 -6.95 16.62 -6.22
C TYR A 302 -7.81 17.87 -6.44
N GLY A 303 -7.36 19.06 -6.04
CA GLY A 303 -8.07 20.34 -6.21
C GLY A 303 -8.89 20.77 -5.00
N ASP A 304 -9.08 22.07 -4.90
CA ASP A 304 -9.71 22.71 -3.75
C ASP A 304 -11.16 22.26 -3.51
N ALA A 305 -11.48 21.93 -2.29
CA ALA A 305 -12.84 21.65 -1.81
C ALA A 305 -13.78 22.87 -1.89
N GLN A 306 -13.24 24.06 -2.22
CA GLN A 306 -14.01 25.31 -2.37
C GLN A 306 -15.05 25.27 -3.49
N PHE A 307 -14.95 24.29 -4.41
CA PHE A 307 -15.86 24.14 -5.55
C PHE A 307 -17.02 23.15 -5.33
N SER A 308 -17.36 22.79 -4.12
CA SER A 308 -18.39 21.78 -3.83
C SER A 308 -19.83 22.32 -3.77
N GLY A 309 -20.17 23.41 -4.49
CA GLY A 309 -21.52 23.96 -4.62
C GLY A 309 -22.06 23.93 -6.04
N LYS A 310 -23.40 23.92 -6.22
CA LYS A 310 -24.05 24.01 -7.55
C LYS A 310 -23.65 25.30 -8.29
N GLU A 311 -23.41 26.37 -7.56
CA GLU A 311 -23.05 27.70 -8.08
C GLU A 311 -21.63 27.75 -8.67
N HIS A 312 -20.73 26.90 -8.20
CA HIS A 312 -19.32 26.88 -8.65
C HIS A 312 -19.00 25.85 -9.74
N ARG A 313 -19.99 25.05 -10.16
CA ARG A 313 -19.77 23.99 -11.18
C ARG A 313 -19.32 24.56 -12.52
N GLY A 314 -19.88 25.69 -12.94
CA GLY A 314 -19.49 26.32 -14.21
C GLY A 314 -18.04 26.79 -14.18
N SER A 315 -17.61 27.43 -13.09
CA SER A 315 -16.23 27.89 -12.90
C SER A 315 -15.23 26.73 -12.88
N LEU A 316 -15.57 25.63 -12.17
CA LEU A 316 -14.74 24.43 -12.13
C LEU A 316 -14.59 23.80 -13.53
N ILE A 317 -15.69 23.66 -14.28
CA ILE A 317 -15.66 23.11 -15.64
C ILE A 317 -14.75 23.98 -16.53
N LEU A 318 -14.93 25.30 -16.50
CA LEU A 318 -14.10 26.23 -17.27
C LEU A 318 -12.63 26.12 -16.90
N GLN A 319 -12.31 26.02 -15.61
CA GLN A 319 -10.94 25.86 -15.12
C GLN A 319 -10.33 24.53 -15.62
N LEU A 320 -11.07 23.42 -15.54
CA LEU A 320 -10.61 22.11 -16.00
C LEU A 320 -10.40 22.11 -17.52
N MET A 321 -11.30 22.74 -18.30
CA MET A 321 -11.15 22.89 -19.74
C MET A 321 -9.94 23.75 -20.10
N THR A 322 -9.72 24.86 -19.40
CA THR A 322 -8.56 25.73 -19.61
C THR A 322 -7.25 24.99 -19.28
N ARG A 323 -7.20 24.22 -18.20
CA ARG A 323 -6.04 23.38 -17.86
C ARG A 323 -5.77 22.33 -18.92
N PHE A 324 -6.82 21.66 -19.40
CA PHE A 324 -6.70 20.69 -20.50
C PHE A 324 -6.14 21.35 -21.75
N ALA A 325 -6.67 22.49 -22.17
CA ALA A 325 -6.19 23.23 -23.35
C ALA A 325 -4.72 23.65 -23.19
N ASN A 326 -4.35 24.20 -22.04
CA ASN A 326 -2.97 24.60 -21.77
C ASN A 326 -2.02 23.39 -21.76
N SER A 327 -2.44 22.25 -21.19
CA SER A 327 -1.65 21.03 -21.20
C SER A 327 -1.51 20.44 -22.61
N PHE A 328 -2.56 20.51 -23.44
CA PHE A 328 -2.52 20.11 -24.83
C PHE A 328 -1.55 20.97 -25.65
N ILE A 329 -1.64 22.29 -25.50
CA ILE A 329 -0.73 23.24 -26.14
C ILE A 329 0.71 23.03 -25.71
N SER A 330 0.97 22.91 -24.40
CA SER A 330 2.31 22.70 -23.86
C SER A 330 2.93 21.36 -24.30
N SER A 331 2.10 20.34 -24.55
CA SER A 331 2.56 19.07 -25.12
C SER A 331 3.02 19.23 -26.58
N ILE A 332 2.39 20.11 -27.35
CA ILE A 332 2.79 20.44 -28.73
C ILE A 332 4.04 21.32 -28.74
N GLU A 333 4.10 22.32 -27.87
CA GLU A 333 5.21 23.25 -27.76
C GLU A 333 6.47 22.69 -27.09
N GLY A 334 6.34 21.49 -26.46
CA GLY A 334 7.45 20.85 -25.76
C GLY A 334 7.78 21.46 -24.38
N THR A 335 6.88 22.24 -23.81
CA THR A 335 7.03 22.91 -22.51
C THR A 335 6.37 22.14 -21.37
N SER A 336 5.79 20.97 -21.65
CA SER A 336 5.14 20.10 -20.65
C SER A 336 6.17 19.54 -19.66
N SER A 337 5.80 19.49 -18.36
CA SER A 337 6.60 18.83 -17.32
C SER A 337 6.54 17.29 -17.36
N GLU A 338 5.60 16.72 -18.12
CA GLU A 338 5.37 15.26 -18.22
C GLU A 338 5.87 14.69 -19.55
N ILE A 339 7.10 15.05 -19.95
CA ILE A 339 7.70 14.57 -21.21
C ILE A 339 8.22 13.13 -21.01
N SER A 340 7.85 12.22 -21.93
CA SER A 340 8.40 10.87 -21.98
C SER A 340 9.87 10.88 -22.39
N THR A 341 10.71 10.16 -21.65
CA THR A 341 12.12 9.96 -22.01
C THR A 341 12.35 8.68 -22.84
N LYS A 342 11.31 7.88 -23.05
CA LYS A 342 11.39 6.58 -23.71
C LYS A 342 10.95 6.58 -25.17
N GLU A 343 10.11 7.54 -25.56
CA GLU A 343 9.56 7.65 -26.92
C GLU A 343 9.39 9.11 -27.31
N LEU A 344 9.49 9.38 -28.60
CA LEU A 344 9.15 10.70 -29.18
C LEU A 344 7.64 10.89 -29.10
N CYS A 345 7.20 12.00 -28.48
CA CYS A 345 5.80 12.35 -28.34
C CYS A 345 5.57 13.84 -28.54
N GLY A 346 4.32 14.23 -28.72
CA GLY A 346 3.93 15.62 -28.84
C GLY A 346 4.55 16.34 -30.03
N GLY A 347 4.95 17.59 -29.81
CA GLY A 347 5.56 18.44 -30.86
C GLY A 347 6.84 17.86 -31.47
N ALA A 348 7.67 17.16 -30.69
CA ALA A 348 8.88 16.52 -31.22
C ALA A 348 8.54 15.38 -32.20
N ARG A 349 7.44 14.65 -31.98
CA ARG A 349 6.97 13.64 -32.93
C ARG A 349 6.40 14.27 -34.19
N ILE A 350 5.65 15.37 -34.06
CA ILE A 350 5.14 16.12 -35.19
C ILE A 350 6.34 16.67 -36.04
N TYR A 351 7.35 17.23 -35.39
CA TYR A 351 8.57 17.65 -36.08
C TYR A 351 9.25 16.49 -36.82
N TYR A 352 9.35 15.32 -36.20
CA TYR A 352 9.89 14.12 -36.85
C TYR A 352 9.06 13.69 -38.07
N ILE A 353 7.72 13.79 -37.99
CA ILE A 353 6.84 13.48 -39.12
C ILE A 353 7.15 14.39 -40.28
N PHE A 354 7.29 15.72 -40.08
CA PHE A 354 7.60 16.66 -41.14
C PHE A 354 9.00 16.48 -41.73
N ASN A 355 10.03 16.40 -40.89
CA ASN A 355 11.40 16.44 -41.36
C ASN A 355 11.93 15.08 -41.82
N SER A 356 11.55 13.99 -41.15
CA SER A 356 12.07 12.66 -41.47
C SER A 356 11.10 11.86 -42.32
N VAL A 357 9.85 11.69 -41.87
CA VAL A 357 8.90 10.82 -42.60
C VAL A 357 8.47 11.46 -43.92
N PHE A 358 8.01 12.69 -43.86
CA PHE A 358 7.57 13.43 -45.06
C PHE A 358 8.77 13.83 -45.94
N GLY A 359 9.86 14.35 -45.34
CA GLY A 359 11.09 14.69 -46.04
C GLY A 359 11.64 13.51 -46.85
N ASN A 360 11.84 12.36 -46.21
CA ASN A 360 12.31 11.16 -46.90
C ASN A 360 11.33 10.67 -47.97
N SER A 361 10.01 10.83 -47.74
CA SER A 361 9.00 10.49 -48.75
C SER A 361 9.10 11.39 -50.00
N LEU A 362 9.39 12.67 -49.82
CA LEU A 362 9.60 13.60 -50.92
C LEU A 362 10.91 13.29 -51.68
N GLU A 363 12.00 13.02 -50.98
CA GLU A 363 13.29 12.65 -51.58
C GLU A 363 13.23 11.31 -52.33
N SER A 364 12.36 10.42 -51.95
CA SER A 364 12.14 9.12 -52.60
C SER A 364 11.36 9.21 -53.90
N ILE A 365 10.73 10.38 -54.20
CA ILE A 365 9.99 10.57 -55.44
C ILE A 365 10.99 10.71 -56.59
N ASP A 366 11.03 9.74 -57.48
CA ASP A 366 11.77 9.85 -58.75
C ASP A 366 10.85 10.48 -59.81
N PRO A 367 11.11 11.74 -60.20
CA PRO A 367 10.29 12.42 -61.18
C PRO A 367 10.39 11.82 -62.58
N THR A 368 11.26 10.84 -62.79
CA THR A 368 11.48 10.20 -64.08
C THR A 368 10.90 8.79 -64.19
N ILE A 369 10.37 8.24 -63.09
CA ILE A 369 9.92 6.82 -62.98
C ILE A 369 8.92 6.41 -64.09
N ASN A 370 8.10 7.32 -64.56
CA ASN A 370 7.09 7.11 -65.61
C ASN A 370 7.42 7.81 -66.92
N LEU A 371 8.66 8.25 -67.10
CA LEU A 371 9.08 9.00 -68.29
C LEU A 371 10.26 8.30 -68.99
N SER A 372 9.95 7.49 -70.00
CA SER A 372 11.00 6.96 -70.86
C SER A 372 11.47 8.02 -71.84
N ALA A 373 12.72 7.88 -72.34
CA ALA A 373 13.20 8.75 -73.37
C ALA A 373 12.34 8.71 -74.67
N SER A 374 11.62 7.61 -74.93
CA SER A 374 10.66 7.49 -76.01
C SER A 374 9.39 8.30 -75.75
N ASP A 375 8.87 8.31 -74.51
CA ASP A 375 7.68 9.06 -74.15
C ASP A 375 7.93 10.56 -74.23
N ILE A 376 9.11 11.01 -73.76
CA ILE A 376 9.52 12.41 -73.86
C ILE A 376 9.62 12.87 -75.36
N ARG A 377 10.24 12.02 -76.17
CA ARG A 377 10.33 12.30 -77.64
C ARG A 377 8.97 12.35 -78.30
N THR A 378 8.08 11.44 -77.94
CA THR A 378 6.72 11.33 -78.45
C THR A 378 5.89 12.54 -78.02
N ALA A 379 5.98 12.98 -76.75
CA ALA A 379 5.32 14.18 -76.26
C ALA A 379 5.79 15.45 -77.00
N ILE A 380 7.10 15.59 -77.21
CA ILE A 380 7.67 16.69 -77.96
C ILE A 380 7.13 16.68 -79.41
N ARG A 381 7.18 15.53 -80.09
CA ARG A 381 6.69 15.38 -81.46
C ARG A 381 5.21 15.71 -81.61
N ASN A 382 4.39 15.15 -80.71
CA ASN A 382 2.95 15.38 -80.69
C ASN A 382 2.58 16.86 -80.44
N SER A 383 3.38 17.55 -79.61
CA SER A 383 3.21 18.99 -79.33
C SER A 383 3.70 19.91 -80.42
N THR A 384 4.58 19.40 -81.28
CA THR A 384 5.12 20.19 -82.45
C THR A 384 4.14 20.22 -83.61
N GLY A 385 3.29 19.18 -83.75
CA GLY A 385 2.34 19.06 -84.86
C GLY A 385 3.04 18.86 -86.21
N PRO A 386 2.40 19.21 -87.34
CA PRO A 386 2.94 18.97 -88.71
C PRO A 386 4.09 19.89 -89.12
N ARG A 387 4.42 20.92 -88.31
CA ARG A 387 5.49 21.89 -88.63
C ARG A 387 6.67 21.69 -87.76
N PRO A 388 7.91 21.59 -88.26
CA PRO A 388 9.09 21.51 -87.46
C PRO A 388 9.24 22.74 -86.55
N SER A 389 9.45 22.54 -85.23
CA SER A 389 9.67 23.61 -84.26
C SER A 389 11.19 23.84 -84.06
N LEU A 390 11.62 25.08 -83.96
CA LEU A 390 13.02 25.43 -83.65
C LEU A 390 13.38 25.12 -82.19
N PHE A 391 12.38 25.17 -81.30
CA PHE A 391 12.51 24.93 -79.88
C PHE A 391 11.50 23.90 -79.40
N VAL A 392 11.75 23.31 -78.20
CA VAL A 392 10.80 22.37 -77.55
C VAL A 392 9.53 23.16 -77.19
N PRO A 393 8.35 22.72 -77.65
CA PRO A 393 7.10 23.41 -77.36
C PRO A 393 6.84 23.45 -75.88
N GLU A 394 6.37 24.59 -75.36
CA GLU A 394 6.00 24.78 -73.97
C GLU A 394 4.90 23.75 -73.52
N LEU A 395 3.96 23.42 -74.38
CA LEU A 395 2.93 22.39 -74.15
C LEU A 395 3.56 21.04 -73.87
N ALA A 396 4.65 20.64 -74.49
CA ALA A 396 5.35 19.37 -74.20
C ALA A 396 5.93 19.38 -72.83
N PHE A 397 6.52 20.47 -72.36
CA PHE A 397 7.02 20.66 -71.03
C PHE A 397 5.90 20.53 -70.01
N ASP A 398 4.80 21.24 -70.22
CA ASP A 398 3.65 21.21 -69.37
C ASP A 398 3.05 19.77 -69.21
N LEU A 399 2.88 19.06 -70.31
CA LEU A 399 2.35 17.71 -70.34
C LEU A 399 3.23 16.70 -69.58
N LEU A 400 4.55 16.90 -69.57
CA LEU A 400 5.50 16.01 -68.91
C LEU A 400 5.70 16.35 -67.46
N VAL A 401 5.66 17.64 -67.07
CA VAL A 401 5.99 18.09 -65.71
C VAL A 401 4.76 18.10 -64.78
N LYS A 402 3.60 18.51 -65.28
CA LYS A 402 2.36 18.57 -64.45
C LYS A 402 1.98 17.27 -63.78
N PRO A 403 2.07 16.07 -64.40
CA PRO A 403 1.87 14.79 -63.72
C PRO A 403 2.88 14.51 -62.61
N GLN A 404 4.14 14.96 -62.77
CA GLN A 404 5.19 14.76 -61.76
C GLN A 404 4.94 15.62 -60.52
N ILE A 405 4.46 16.87 -60.70
CA ILE A 405 4.05 17.74 -59.59
C ILE A 405 2.88 17.08 -58.81
N LYS A 406 1.97 16.39 -59.53
CA LYS A 406 0.87 15.68 -58.89
C LYS A 406 1.33 14.55 -57.96
N MET A 407 2.51 13.94 -58.17
CA MET A 407 3.06 12.90 -57.28
C MET A 407 3.33 13.39 -55.86
N LEU A 408 3.44 14.70 -55.65
CA LEU A 408 3.57 15.31 -54.31
C LEU A 408 2.29 15.19 -53.47
N GLU A 409 1.12 14.92 -54.12
CA GLU A 409 -0.19 14.90 -53.45
C GLU A 409 -0.30 13.77 -52.37
N ILE A 410 0.04 12.55 -52.76
CA ILE A 410 -0.07 11.38 -51.88
C ILE A 410 0.79 11.50 -50.61
N PRO A 411 2.10 11.78 -50.67
CA PRO A 411 2.91 11.93 -49.47
C PRO A 411 2.52 13.14 -48.63
N SER A 412 2.00 14.21 -49.23
CA SER A 412 1.53 15.40 -48.51
C SER A 412 0.24 15.12 -47.75
N GLN A 413 -0.70 14.42 -48.35
CA GLN A 413 -1.94 13.97 -47.68
C GLN A 413 -1.62 13.00 -46.54
N ARG A 414 -0.69 12.06 -46.78
CA ARG A 414 -0.24 11.15 -45.73
C ARG A 414 0.41 11.85 -44.54
N CYS A 415 1.16 12.94 -44.83
CA CYS A 415 1.73 13.78 -43.76
C CYS A 415 0.62 14.41 -42.90
N VAL A 416 -0.44 14.95 -43.51
CA VAL A 416 -1.60 15.51 -42.78
C VAL A 416 -2.27 14.46 -41.91
N GLU A 417 -2.49 13.24 -42.43
CA GLU A 417 -3.06 12.13 -41.69
C GLU A 417 -2.20 11.75 -40.45
N LEU A 418 -0.88 11.62 -40.63
CA LEU A 418 0.05 11.26 -39.56
C LEU A 418 0.08 12.33 -38.45
N VAL A 419 0.03 13.60 -38.82
CA VAL A 419 -0.05 14.70 -37.84
C VAL A 419 -1.40 14.64 -37.09
N TYR A 420 -2.50 14.39 -37.80
CA TYR A 420 -3.80 14.19 -37.18
C TYR A 420 -3.80 13.03 -36.18
N GLU A 421 -3.26 11.87 -36.58
CA GLU A 421 -3.12 10.71 -35.70
C GLU A 421 -2.33 11.06 -34.41
N GLU A 422 -1.27 11.84 -34.54
CA GLU A 422 -0.47 12.27 -33.38
C GLU A 422 -1.22 13.26 -32.49
N LEU A 423 -1.98 14.21 -33.05
CA LEU A 423 -2.82 15.13 -32.30
C LEU A 423 -3.89 14.39 -31.49
N ILE A 424 -4.50 13.36 -32.07
CA ILE A 424 -5.46 12.48 -31.36
C ILE A 424 -4.76 11.76 -30.20
N LYS A 425 -3.55 11.24 -30.40
CA LYS A 425 -2.77 10.60 -29.31
C LYS A 425 -2.45 11.59 -28.19
N ILE A 426 -2.05 12.81 -28.53
CA ILE A 426 -1.83 13.88 -27.56
C ILE A 426 -3.11 14.14 -26.79
N CYS A 427 -4.26 14.27 -27.46
CA CYS A 427 -5.56 14.51 -26.83
C CYS A 427 -5.89 13.42 -25.79
N HIS A 428 -5.69 12.16 -26.14
CA HIS A 428 -5.94 11.03 -25.22
C HIS A 428 -4.94 10.94 -24.06
N LYS A 429 -3.67 11.35 -24.27
CA LYS A 429 -2.64 11.39 -23.24
C LYS A 429 -2.78 12.61 -22.33
N THR A 430 -3.39 13.69 -22.79
CA THR A 430 -3.60 14.92 -22.03
C THR A 430 -4.73 14.73 -21.04
N GLY A 431 -4.42 14.13 -19.90
CA GLY A 431 -5.36 13.96 -18.79
C GLY A 431 -4.72 14.44 -17.50
N SER A 432 -5.18 15.59 -16.95
CA SER A 432 -4.76 15.96 -15.61
C SER A 432 -5.35 14.98 -14.59
N SER A 433 -4.62 14.70 -13.50
CA SER A 433 -5.12 13.89 -12.38
C SER A 433 -6.44 14.44 -11.81
N GLU A 434 -6.66 15.74 -11.95
CA GLU A 434 -7.89 16.41 -11.55
C GLU A 434 -9.08 16.08 -12.46
N LEU A 435 -8.85 16.01 -13.78
CA LEU A 435 -9.89 15.68 -14.75
C LEU A 435 -10.35 14.22 -14.62
N SER A 436 -9.44 13.32 -14.20
CA SER A 436 -9.75 11.91 -13.96
C SER A 436 -10.78 11.68 -12.84
N ARG A 437 -10.99 12.66 -11.95
CA ARG A 437 -12.07 12.65 -10.94
C ARG A 437 -13.46 12.75 -11.58
N PHE A 438 -13.56 13.25 -12.79
CA PHE A 438 -14.80 13.46 -13.52
C PHE A 438 -14.80 12.70 -14.85
N PRO A 439 -14.86 11.35 -14.84
CA PRO A 439 -14.66 10.52 -16.04
C PRO A 439 -15.67 10.82 -17.16
N ARG A 440 -16.89 11.22 -16.82
CA ARG A 440 -17.90 11.63 -17.83
C ARG A 440 -17.53 12.95 -18.51
N LEU A 441 -17.00 13.92 -17.75
CA LEU A 441 -16.54 15.19 -18.30
C LEU A 441 -15.28 14.99 -19.15
N GLN A 442 -14.35 14.18 -18.66
CA GLN A 442 -13.13 13.82 -19.39
C GLN A 442 -13.46 13.15 -20.74
N GLY A 443 -14.33 12.13 -20.71
CA GLY A 443 -14.75 11.44 -21.93
C GLY A 443 -15.42 12.38 -22.93
N LYS A 444 -16.32 13.26 -22.47
CA LYS A 444 -17.00 14.23 -23.35
C LYS A 444 -16.06 15.29 -23.91
N LEU A 445 -15.08 15.73 -23.12
CA LEU A 445 -14.05 16.69 -23.57
C LEU A 445 -13.16 16.08 -24.66
N ILE A 446 -12.67 14.85 -24.44
CA ILE A 446 -11.85 14.13 -25.42
C ILE A 446 -12.64 13.89 -26.71
N GLU A 447 -13.91 13.45 -26.61
CA GLU A 447 -14.80 13.26 -27.75
C GLU A 447 -14.97 14.57 -28.54
N THR A 448 -15.30 15.67 -27.86
CA THR A 448 -15.50 16.98 -28.49
C THR A 448 -14.24 17.50 -29.21
N VAL A 449 -13.07 17.35 -28.55
CA VAL A 449 -11.80 17.77 -29.17
C VAL A 449 -11.41 16.86 -30.35
N SER A 450 -11.66 15.56 -30.24
CA SER A 450 -11.43 14.60 -31.32
C SER A 450 -12.34 14.89 -32.53
N ASP A 451 -13.60 15.23 -32.29
CA ASP A 451 -14.54 15.61 -33.35
C ASP A 451 -14.13 16.92 -34.02
N LEU A 452 -13.65 17.92 -33.25
CA LEU A 452 -13.10 19.17 -33.77
C LEU A 452 -11.87 18.92 -34.65
N LEU A 453 -10.94 18.08 -34.21
CA LEU A 453 -9.77 17.70 -35.00
C LEU A 453 -10.16 16.97 -36.28
N ARG A 454 -11.17 16.08 -36.23
CA ARG A 454 -11.72 15.37 -37.40
C ARG A 454 -12.37 16.33 -38.38
N GLU A 455 -13.13 17.31 -37.90
CA GLU A 455 -13.76 18.33 -38.71
C GLU A 455 -12.69 19.16 -39.48
N ARG A 456 -11.53 19.43 -38.87
CA ARG A 456 -10.44 20.21 -39.47
C ARG A 456 -9.56 19.40 -40.44
N LEU A 457 -9.62 18.08 -40.39
CA LEU A 457 -8.83 17.21 -41.28
C LEU A 457 -9.21 17.40 -42.76
N GLY A 458 -10.51 17.45 -43.09
CA GLY A 458 -10.99 17.66 -44.48
C GLY A 458 -10.50 18.99 -45.08
N PRO A 459 -10.76 20.13 -44.43
CA PRO A 459 -10.25 21.41 -44.87
C PRO A 459 -8.71 21.46 -45.03
N ALA A 460 -7.94 20.84 -44.13
CA ALA A 460 -6.49 20.78 -44.20
C ALA A 460 -6.01 20.01 -45.46
N SER A 461 -6.62 18.83 -45.72
CA SER A 461 -6.36 18.01 -46.90
C SER A 461 -6.68 18.78 -48.19
N SER A 462 -7.87 19.42 -48.26
CA SER A 462 -8.28 20.21 -49.41
C SER A 462 -7.36 21.43 -49.65
N TYR A 463 -6.84 22.04 -48.58
CA TYR A 463 -5.88 23.14 -48.69
C TYR A 463 -4.56 22.66 -49.29
N VAL A 464 -4.05 21.48 -48.88
CA VAL A 464 -2.84 20.87 -49.45
C VAL A 464 -3.04 20.53 -50.93
N GLU A 465 -4.17 19.95 -51.32
CA GLU A 465 -4.54 19.69 -52.72
C GLU A 465 -4.56 20.97 -53.52
N SER A 466 -5.14 22.04 -52.96
CA SER A 466 -5.20 23.35 -53.60
C SER A 466 -3.80 23.93 -53.81
N LEU A 467 -2.91 23.85 -52.84
CA LEU A 467 -1.52 24.29 -52.96
C LEU A 467 -0.78 23.55 -54.09
N ILE A 468 -0.93 22.23 -54.16
CA ILE A 468 -0.29 21.43 -55.22
C ILE A 468 -0.90 21.75 -56.57
N SER A 469 -2.22 21.95 -56.64
CA SER A 469 -2.92 22.36 -57.86
C SER A 469 -2.47 23.73 -58.38
N ILE A 470 -2.21 24.69 -57.47
CA ILE A 470 -1.66 25.99 -57.82
C ILE A 470 -0.27 25.84 -58.44
N GLN A 471 0.61 25.04 -57.80
CA GLN A 471 1.96 24.79 -58.33
C GLN A 471 1.93 24.05 -59.69
N ARG A 472 0.95 23.17 -59.90
CA ARG A 472 0.73 22.48 -61.16
C ARG A 472 0.17 23.40 -62.24
N ALA A 473 -0.65 24.39 -61.89
CA ALA A 473 -1.26 25.32 -62.81
C ALA A 473 -0.23 26.34 -63.37
N TYR A 474 0.69 26.79 -62.51
CA TYR A 474 1.72 27.75 -62.86
C TYR A 474 3.11 27.26 -62.45
N ILE A 475 3.93 26.94 -63.44
CA ILE A 475 5.33 26.53 -63.26
C ILE A 475 6.23 27.75 -63.51
N ASN A 476 6.92 28.25 -62.50
CA ASN A 476 7.81 29.42 -62.63
C ASN A 476 9.15 29.02 -63.23
N THR A 477 9.25 29.16 -64.56
CA THR A 477 10.48 28.93 -65.33
C THR A 477 11.52 30.03 -65.17
N ASN A 478 11.20 31.17 -64.59
CA ASN A 478 12.11 32.29 -64.30
C ASN A 478 12.70 32.24 -62.88
N HIS A 479 12.46 31.17 -62.14
CA HIS A 479 13.06 31.01 -60.80
C HIS A 479 14.58 30.86 -60.91
N PRO A 480 15.41 31.49 -60.04
CA PRO A 480 16.88 31.44 -60.09
C PRO A 480 17.45 30.01 -60.12
N ASN A 481 16.76 29.05 -59.47
CA ASN A 481 17.17 27.64 -59.41
C ASN A 481 16.67 26.82 -60.62
N PHE A 482 15.91 27.42 -61.53
CA PHE A 482 15.44 26.72 -62.73
C PHE A 482 16.55 26.68 -63.81
N LEU A 483 16.98 25.44 -64.09
CA LEU A 483 17.97 25.24 -65.18
C LEU A 483 17.28 25.36 -66.50
N GLY A 484 17.47 26.50 -67.11
CA GLY A 484 17.00 26.76 -68.49
C GLY A 484 17.62 25.77 -69.50
N ALA A 485 16.96 25.61 -70.68
CA ALA A 485 17.36 24.64 -71.68
C ALA A 485 18.84 24.78 -72.15
N ALA A 486 19.36 25.99 -72.27
CA ALA A 486 20.72 26.22 -72.64
C ALA A 486 21.73 25.72 -71.56
N SER A 487 21.47 25.99 -70.32
CA SER A 487 22.33 25.53 -69.18
C SER A 487 22.29 24.03 -69.03
N ALA A 488 21.10 23.40 -69.15
CA ALA A 488 20.93 21.91 -69.10
C ALA A 488 21.69 21.27 -70.28
N MET A 489 21.67 21.85 -71.49
CA MET A 489 22.36 21.31 -72.62
C MET A 489 23.90 21.39 -72.45
N SER A 490 24.39 22.52 -71.91
CA SER A 490 25.81 22.67 -71.58
C SER A 490 26.30 21.62 -70.54
N GLN A 491 25.51 21.34 -69.50
CA GLN A 491 25.85 20.32 -68.50
C GLN A 491 25.85 18.91 -69.07
N VAL A 492 24.91 18.56 -69.94
CA VAL A 492 24.91 17.28 -70.67
C VAL A 492 26.11 17.05 -71.53
N ILE A 493 26.53 18.13 -72.27
CA ILE A 493 27.73 18.07 -73.09
C ILE A 493 28.98 17.91 -72.24
N GLN A 494 29.08 18.65 -71.15
CA GLN A 494 30.21 18.61 -70.25
C GLN A 494 30.35 17.25 -69.60
N ASN A 495 29.22 16.64 -69.09
CA ASN A 495 29.17 15.32 -68.54
C ASN A 495 29.53 14.22 -69.58
N LYS A 496 29.23 14.35 -70.82
CA LYS A 496 29.68 13.47 -71.89
C LYS A 496 31.19 13.53 -72.09
N GLN A 497 31.75 14.73 -72.19
CA GLN A 497 33.19 14.93 -72.32
C GLN A 497 34.00 14.42 -71.16
N ASP A 498 33.46 14.55 -69.95
CA ASP A 498 34.10 14.00 -68.73
C ASP A 498 34.00 12.47 -68.62
N LYS A 499 32.96 11.84 -69.16
CA LYS A 499 32.86 10.40 -69.31
C LYS A 499 33.80 9.85 -70.35
N GLU A 500 33.95 10.51 -71.51
CA GLU A 500 34.90 10.14 -72.58
C GLU A 500 36.38 10.33 -72.18
N LYS A 501 36.66 11.19 -71.19
CA LYS A 501 38.01 11.36 -70.62
C LYS A 501 38.36 10.34 -69.54
N ARG A 502 37.35 9.62 -69.00
CA ARG A 502 37.52 8.62 -67.96
C ARG A 502 37.50 7.18 -68.49
N THR A 503 37.19 6.96 -69.76
CA THR A 503 37.36 5.74 -70.54
C THR A 503 38.64 5.81 -71.38
#